data_1dd510faedba9454b9c91058ce78685a
#
_entry.id   1dd510faedba9454b9c91058ce78685a
#
_cell.length_a   1.000
_cell.length_b   1.000
_cell.length_c   1.000
_cell.angle_alpha   90.00
_cell.angle_beta   90.00
_cell.angle_gamma   90.00
#
_symmetry.space_group_name_H-M   'P 1'
#
loop_
_entity.id
_entity.type
_entity.pdbx_description
1 polymer ?
#
loop_
_entity_poly.entity_id
_entity_poly.type
_entity_poly.pdbx_seq_one_letter_code
_entity_poly.pdbx_strand_id
1 'polypeptide(L)'
;LGADPTHMKAAGQFATDVDLAIEQYLRRRLIHETGIPVLGEEYGGDCGKLTWVVDPIDGTANFAAGNPMSCILISLLADGVPVLAITSVPMINQRFGAYAGSPLFQNGVPQPPLAERPEVAAHVGFSSISGSSESNEAQFPDLMRHGLLVELTRTYLRPRITGSVGIDLAYTAAGIFGGAVSFSPNIWDNAAGIFLCQ
;
A
#
# COMPACT_ATOMS: atom_id res chain seq x y z
N LEU A 1 22.20 3.49 -2.79
CA LEU A 1 20.77 3.67 -2.99
C LEU A 1 20.10 3.36 -1.67
N GLY A 2 19.38 4.24 -1.11
CA GLY A 2 18.78 4.24 0.21
C GLY A 2 18.82 5.65 0.77
N ALA A 3 18.03 5.93 1.80
CA ALA A 3 18.00 7.22 2.47
C ALA A 3 18.12 7.01 3.98
N ASP A 4 18.81 7.93 4.65
CA ASP A 4 18.90 7.88 6.09
C ASP A 4 17.54 8.18 6.73
N PRO A 5 17.14 7.47 7.81
CA PRO A 5 15.94 7.80 8.56
C PRO A 5 16.19 9.13 9.31
N THR A 6 15.46 10.18 8.91
CA THR A 6 15.66 11.53 9.44
C THR A 6 14.63 11.93 10.48
N HIS A 7 13.43 11.32 10.42
CA HIS A 7 12.32 11.68 11.28
C HIS A 7 11.72 10.43 11.93
N MET A 8 11.93 10.27 13.24
CA MET A 8 11.30 9.19 14.02
C MET A 8 9.86 9.55 14.35
N LYS A 9 8.91 8.68 13.99
CA LYS A 9 7.47 8.85 14.29
C LYS A 9 7.07 8.08 15.55
N ALA A 10 7.43 6.79 15.61
CA ALA A 10 7.20 5.89 16.74
C ALA A 10 8.27 4.79 16.74
N ALA A 11 8.24 3.88 17.70
CA ALA A 11 9.19 2.77 17.74
C ALA A 11 9.12 1.94 16.44
N GLY A 12 10.18 1.95 15.65
CA GLY A 12 10.27 1.23 14.37
C GLY A 12 9.62 1.93 13.17
N GLN A 13 9.04 3.12 13.34
CA GLN A 13 8.51 3.96 12.27
C GLN A 13 9.33 5.23 12.12
N PHE A 14 9.66 5.57 10.88
CA PHE A 14 10.40 6.79 10.54
C PHE A 14 10.02 7.25 9.14
N ALA A 15 10.23 8.52 8.88
CA ALA A 15 10.20 9.10 7.54
C ALA A 15 11.61 9.48 7.12
N THR A 16 11.86 9.52 5.84
CA THR A 16 13.06 10.12 5.25
C THR A 16 12.71 11.49 4.68
N ASP A 17 13.72 12.32 4.42
CA ASP A 17 13.50 13.59 3.71
C ASP A 17 12.86 13.38 2.33
N VAL A 18 13.00 12.18 1.77
CA VAL A 18 12.41 11.81 0.47
C VAL A 18 10.90 11.63 0.59
N ASP A 19 10.41 10.99 1.67
CA ASP A 19 8.97 10.86 1.95
C ASP A 19 8.32 12.24 1.98
N LEU A 20 8.89 13.15 2.77
CA LEU A 20 8.40 14.53 2.91
C LEU A 20 8.40 15.27 1.56
N ALA A 21 9.47 15.14 0.79
CA ALA A 21 9.60 15.82 -0.50
C ALA A 21 8.59 15.28 -1.53
N ILE A 22 8.38 13.95 -1.59
CA ILE A 22 7.42 13.33 -2.48
C ILE A 22 6.01 13.76 -2.11
N GLU A 23 5.61 13.66 -0.83
CA GLU A 23 4.26 14.08 -0.43
C GLU A 23 4.02 15.56 -0.73
N GLN A 24 4.98 16.44 -0.43
CA GLN A 24 4.85 17.85 -0.72
C GLN A 24 4.70 18.12 -2.23
N TYR A 25 5.44 17.39 -3.08
CA TYR A 25 5.32 17.50 -4.53
C TYR A 25 3.93 17.04 -5.01
N LEU A 26 3.50 15.85 -4.59
CA LEU A 26 2.19 15.28 -4.97
C LEU A 26 1.05 16.16 -4.51
N ARG A 27 1.09 16.64 -3.27
CA ARG A 27 0.09 17.54 -2.69
C ARG A 27 -0.07 18.82 -3.54
N ARG A 28 1.03 19.47 -3.87
CA ARG A 28 1.00 20.67 -4.72
C ARG A 28 0.43 20.38 -6.10
N ARG A 29 0.85 19.29 -6.73
CA ARG A 29 0.39 18.92 -8.07
C ARG A 29 -1.09 18.53 -8.08
N LEU A 30 -1.52 17.68 -7.18
CA LEU A 30 -2.90 17.21 -7.12
C LEU A 30 -3.86 18.37 -6.83
N ILE A 31 -3.54 19.23 -5.87
CA ILE A 31 -4.37 20.41 -5.57
C ILE A 31 -4.39 21.38 -6.76
N HIS A 32 -3.25 21.66 -7.37
CA HIS A 32 -3.17 22.58 -8.52
C HIS A 32 -4.01 22.09 -9.70
N GLU A 33 -3.93 20.80 -10.04
CA GLU A 33 -4.59 20.23 -11.23
C GLU A 33 -6.09 19.97 -10.99
N THR A 34 -6.51 19.69 -9.76
CA THR A 34 -7.87 19.21 -9.50
C THR A 34 -8.68 20.08 -8.55
N GLY A 35 -8.04 20.94 -7.76
CA GLY A 35 -8.68 21.67 -6.67
C GLY A 35 -9.15 20.79 -5.48
N ILE A 36 -8.84 19.49 -5.51
CA ILE A 36 -9.27 18.53 -4.48
C ILE A 36 -8.22 18.48 -3.36
N PRO A 37 -8.64 18.54 -2.07
CA PRO A 37 -7.72 18.44 -0.95
C PRO A 37 -7.01 17.09 -0.88
N VAL A 38 -5.86 17.08 -0.19
CA VAL A 38 -5.02 15.89 -0.01
C VAL A 38 -4.92 15.56 1.47
N LEU A 39 -5.20 14.31 1.82
CA LEU A 39 -4.84 13.65 3.06
C LEU A 39 -3.61 12.79 2.80
N GLY A 40 -2.51 13.07 3.47
CA GLY A 40 -1.27 12.31 3.33
C GLY A 40 -0.78 11.74 4.65
N GLU A 41 0.13 10.80 4.57
CA GLU A 41 0.74 10.16 5.73
C GLU A 41 1.57 11.14 6.55
N GLU A 42 2.35 12.01 5.87
CA GLU A 42 3.37 12.85 6.50
C GLU A 42 2.83 14.20 6.98
N TYR A 43 1.98 14.83 6.18
CA TYR A 43 1.44 16.16 6.47
C TYR A 43 -0.03 16.14 6.89
N GLY A 44 -0.66 14.93 6.98
CA GLY A 44 -2.05 14.82 7.35
C GLY A 44 -2.99 15.50 6.37
N GLY A 45 -4.09 16.02 6.85
CA GLY A 45 -5.12 16.72 6.08
C GLY A 45 -6.52 16.30 6.50
N ASP A 46 -7.54 16.96 5.97
CA ASP A 46 -8.93 16.67 6.26
C ASP A 46 -9.61 15.90 5.12
N CYS A 47 -10.49 14.98 5.48
CA CYS A 47 -11.35 14.30 4.53
C CYS A 47 -12.55 15.16 4.18
N GLY A 48 -12.78 15.37 2.88
CA GLY A 48 -13.97 16.01 2.33
C GLY A 48 -14.81 15.04 1.49
N LYS A 49 -15.77 15.56 0.73
CA LYS A 49 -16.54 14.75 -0.22
C LYS A 49 -15.67 14.11 -1.29
N LEU A 50 -14.68 14.86 -1.77
CA LEU A 50 -13.62 14.35 -2.62
C LEU A 50 -12.30 14.61 -1.89
N THR A 51 -11.44 13.59 -1.82
CA THR A 51 -10.14 13.70 -1.13
C THR A 51 -9.14 12.81 -1.82
N TRP A 52 -8.00 13.37 -2.18
CA TRP A 52 -6.84 12.56 -2.52
C TRP A 52 -6.22 11.98 -1.24
N VAL A 53 -5.94 10.69 -1.24
CA VAL A 53 -5.19 10.03 -0.18
C VAL A 53 -3.86 9.58 -0.74
N VAL A 54 -2.78 9.93 -0.03
CA VAL A 54 -1.40 9.73 -0.51
C VAL A 54 -0.56 9.09 0.57
N ASP A 55 0.16 8.05 0.21
CA ASP A 55 1.33 7.55 0.92
C ASP A 55 2.55 7.78 0.02
N PRO A 56 3.49 8.64 0.43
CA PRO A 56 4.64 8.96 -0.39
C PRO A 56 5.61 7.79 -0.58
N ILE A 57 5.79 6.95 0.45
CA ILE A 57 6.63 5.74 0.37
C ILE A 57 6.08 4.67 1.33
N ASP A 58 5.14 3.87 0.86
CA ASP A 58 4.79 2.63 1.56
C ASP A 58 5.98 1.67 1.52
N GLY A 59 6.38 1.20 2.69
CA GLY A 59 7.61 0.44 2.86
C GLY A 59 8.86 1.30 3.04
N THR A 60 8.79 2.39 3.82
CA THR A 60 9.91 3.31 4.10
C THR A 60 11.16 2.60 4.60
N ALA A 61 11.02 1.56 5.43
CA ALA A 61 12.15 0.74 5.90
C ALA A 61 12.86 0.01 4.74
N ASN A 62 12.10 -0.51 3.78
CA ASN A 62 12.65 -1.10 2.56
C ASN A 62 13.41 -0.07 1.74
N PHE A 63 12.79 1.10 1.54
CA PHE A 63 13.40 2.19 0.78
C PHE A 63 14.71 2.65 1.41
N ALA A 64 14.74 2.88 2.72
CA ALA A 64 15.94 3.28 3.45
C ALA A 64 17.07 2.23 3.35
N ALA A 65 16.71 0.95 3.35
CA ALA A 65 17.66 -0.15 3.18
C ALA A 65 18.13 -0.35 1.72
N GLY A 66 17.55 0.36 0.75
CA GLY A 66 17.82 0.14 -0.68
C GLY A 66 17.14 -1.12 -1.25
N ASN A 67 16.18 -1.69 -0.52
CA ASN A 67 15.35 -2.79 -0.99
C ASN A 67 14.26 -2.24 -1.95
N PRO A 68 14.10 -2.81 -3.17
CA PRO A 68 13.15 -2.28 -4.16
C PRO A 68 11.67 -2.46 -3.81
N MET A 69 11.34 -3.13 -2.71
CA MET A 69 9.97 -3.40 -2.28
C MET A 69 9.38 -2.21 -1.51
N SER A 70 9.29 -1.07 -2.18
CA SER A 70 8.60 0.14 -1.71
C SER A 70 7.80 0.76 -2.85
N CYS A 71 6.71 1.43 -2.54
CA CYS A 71 5.85 2.02 -3.56
C CYS A 71 5.24 3.35 -3.11
N ILE A 72 4.74 4.10 -4.09
CA ILE A 72 3.95 5.32 -3.89
C ILE A 72 2.48 4.96 -4.08
N LEU A 73 1.64 5.33 -3.13
CA LEU A 73 0.20 5.08 -3.17
C LEU A 73 -0.55 6.39 -3.35
N ILE A 74 -1.47 6.40 -4.31
CA ILE A 74 -2.37 7.53 -4.55
C ILE A 74 -3.76 6.96 -4.78
N SER A 75 -4.76 7.46 -4.05
CA SER A 75 -6.16 7.15 -4.32
C SER A 75 -7.03 8.40 -4.25
N LEU A 76 -8.11 8.42 -5.03
CA LEU A 76 -9.16 9.41 -4.92
C LEU A 76 -10.36 8.78 -4.21
N LEU A 77 -10.79 9.40 -3.13
CA LEU A 77 -12.01 9.03 -2.42
C LEU A 77 -13.16 9.96 -2.83
N ALA A 78 -14.33 9.37 -3.05
CA ALA A 78 -15.60 10.07 -3.15
C ALA A 78 -16.50 9.62 -1.99
N ASP A 79 -16.89 10.54 -1.11
CA ASP A 79 -17.66 10.25 0.11
C ASP A 79 -17.05 9.10 0.94
N GLY A 80 -15.72 9.06 1.05
CA GLY A 80 -14.97 8.04 1.79
C GLY A 80 -14.74 6.72 1.06
N VAL A 81 -15.24 6.56 -0.17
CA VAL A 81 -15.07 5.35 -0.98
C VAL A 81 -14.04 5.58 -2.08
N PRO A 82 -13.02 4.73 -2.24
CA PRO A 82 -12.07 4.86 -3.32
C PRO A 82 -12.73 4.70 -4.70
N VAL A 83 -12.43 5.62 -5.62
CA VAL A 83 -12.95 5.62 -7.01
C VAL A 83 -11.84 5.65 -8.06
N LEU A 84 -10.62 5.90 -7.64
CA LEU A 84 -9.41 5.81 -8.45
C LEU A 84 -8.24 5.43 -7.57
N ALA A 85 -7.34 4.61 -8.10
CA ALA A 85 -6.12 4.23 -7.40
C ALA A 85 -4.94 4.08 -8.35
N ILE A 86 -3.76 4.39 -7.81
CA ILE A 86 -2.45 4.16 -8.42
C ILE A 86 -1.51 3.61 -7.35
N THR A 87 -0.87 2.48 -7.64
CA THR A 87 0.30 1.98 -6.92
C THR A 87 1.49 2.01 -7.87
N SER A 88 2.49 2.80 -7.56
CA SER A 88 3.71 2.92 -8.35
C SER A 88 4.90 2.32 -7.60
N VAL A 89 5.60 1.37 -8.21
CA VAL A 89 6.81 0.72 -7.67
C VAL A 89 8.00 1.16 -8.54
N PRO A 90 8.59 2.35 -8.29
CA PRO A 90 9.55 2.96 -9.21
C PRO A 90 10.82 2.14 -9.39
N MET A 91 11.30 1.50 -8.32
CA MET A 91 12.57 0.76 -8.31
C MET A 91 12.58 -0.43 -9.28
N ILE A 92 11.41 -0.96 -9.63
CA ILE A 92 11.27 -2.09 -10.57
C ILE A 92 10.43 -1.72 -11.79
N ASN A 93 10.17 -0.41 -11.99
CA ASN A 93 9.41 0.13 -13.13
C ASN A 93 8.03 -0.53 -13.31
N GLN A 94 7.31 -0.73 -12.21
CA GLN A 94 5.93 -1.22 -12.23
C GLN A 94 4.98 -0.14 -11.74
N ARG A 95 3.83 -0.05 -12.39
CA ARG A 95 2.74 0.83 -11.99
C ARG A 95 1.42 0.15 -12.27
N PHE A 96 0.58 0.08 -11.25
CA PHE A 96 -0.77 -0.44 -11.31
C PHE A 96 -1.74 0.72 -11.10
N GLY A 97 -2.86 0.70 -11.80
CA GLY A 97 -3.86 1.75 -11.64
C GLY A 97 -5.22 1.29 -12.15
N ALA A 98 -6.27 1.85 -11.56
CA ALA A 98 -7.64 1.67 -11.98
C ALA A 98 -8.48 2.89 -11.60
N TYR A 99 -9.61 3.06 -12.27
CA TYR A 99 -10.66 4.01 -11.91
C TYR A 99 -12.03 3.33 -12.02
N ALA A 100 -13.05 3.89 -11.41
CA ALA A 100 -14.38 3.28 -11.35
C ALA A 100 -14.89 2.85 -12.74
N GLY A 101 -15.16 1.55 -12.89
CA GLY A 101 -15.61 0.94 -14.14
C GLY A 101 -14.51 0.60 -15.15
N SER A 102 -13.22 0.83 -14.83
CA SER A 102 -12.11 0.44 -15.70
C SER A 102 -11.59 -0.97 -15.37
N PRO A 103 -10.88 -1.63 -16.28
CA PRO A 103 -10.01 -2.75 -15.93
C PRO A 103 -8.81 -2.26 -15.10
N LEU A 104 -8.06 -3.20 -14.53
CA LEU A 104 -6.73 -2.92 -14.02
C LEU A 104 -5.79 -2.56 -15.17
N PHE A 105 -4.99 -1.51 -14.99
CA PHE A 105 -3.89 -1.16 -15.90
C PHE A 105 -2.56 -1.50 -15.23
N GLN A 106 -1.68 -2.18 -15.97
CA GLN A 106 -0.29 -2.36 -15.59
C GLN A 106 0.61 -1.63 -16.59
N ASN A 107 1.38 -0.67 -16.12
CA ASN A 107 2.21 0.21 -16.96
C ASN A 107 1.43 0.87 -18.11
N GLY A 108 0.16 1.23 -17.88
CA GLY A 108 -0.73 1.84 -18.86
C GLY A 108 -1.39 0.85 -19.82
N VAL A 109 -1.12 -0.45 -19.70
CA VAL A 109 -1.74 -1.48 -20.52
C VAL A 109 -2.89 -2.12 -19.75
N PRO A 110 -4.13 -2.15 -20.28
CA PRO A 110 -5.25 -2.80 -19.64
C PRO A 110 -5.02 -4.30 -19.51
N GLN A 111 -5.31 -4.83 -18.35
CA GLN A 111 -5.16 -6.26 -18.06
C GLN A 111 -6.49 -7.00 -18.22
N PRO A 112 -6.47 -8.24 -18.70
CA PRO A 112 -7.67 -9.06 -18.73
C PRO A 112 -8.11 -9.44 -17.31
N PRO A 113 -9.39 -9.85 -17.11
CA PRO A 113 -9.83 -10.41 -15.85
C PRO A 113 -8.96 -11.58 -15.42
N LEU A 114 -8.76 -11.72 -14.12
CA LEU A 114 -7.95 -12.81 -13.57
C LEU A 114 -8.62 -14.16 -13.84
N ALA A 115 -7.83 -15.11 -14.31
CA ALA A 115 -8.24 -16.51 -14.41
C ALA A 115 -8.14 -17.20 -13.05
N GLU A 116 -9.02 -18.18 -12.80
CA GLU A 116 -8.90 -19.05 -11.63
C GLU A 116 -7.53 -19.74 -11.59
N ARG A 117 -6.92 -19.78 -10.43
CA ARG A 117 -5.64 -20.46 -10.19
C ARG A 117 -5.76 -21.46 -9.06
N PRO A 118 -5.01 -22.59 -9.10
CA PRO A 118 -4.98 -23.52 -7.99
C PRO A 118 -4.44 -22.86 -6.72
N GLU A 119 -5.16 -22.95 -5.60
CA GLU A 119 -4.77 -22.40 -4.30
C GLU A 119 -3.39 -22.89 -3.83
N VAL A 120 -3.05 -24.14 -4.13
CA VAL A 120 -1.77 -24.77 -3.75
C VAL A 120 -0.53 -24.00 -4.23
N ALA A 121 -0.65 -23.21 -5.28
CA ALA A 121 0.44 -22.42 -5.84
C ALA A 121 0.37 -20.95 -5.41
N ALA A 122 -0.65 -20.56 -4.65
CA ALA A 122 -0.87 -19.17 -4.31
C ALA A 122 0.22 -18.64 -3.36
N HIS A 123 0.80 -17.52 -3.74
CA HIS A 123 1.53 -16.67 -2.80
C HIS A 123 0.55 -15.76 -2.07
N VAL A 124 0.77 -15.51 -0.79
CA VAL A 124 -0.04 -14.58 0.00
C VAL A 124 0.88 -13.49 0.53
N GLY A 125 0.56 -12.24 0.21
CA GLY A 125 1.22 -11.08 0.79
C GLY A 125 0.88 -10.96 2.28
N PHE A 126 1.87 -10.70 3.10
CA PHE A 126 1.72 -10.52 4.53
C PHE A 126 2.61 -9.34 4.92
N SER A 127 2.04 -8.16 4.97
CA SER A 127 2.82 -6.91 4.95
C SER A 127 3.78 -6.77 6.12
N SER A 128 3.35 -7.08 7.34
CA SER A 128 4.19 -7.03 8.53
C SER A 128 3.67 -7.95 9.63
N ILE A 129 4.58 -8.53 10.41
CA ILE A 129 4.27 -9.31 11.63
C ILE A 129 4.39 -8.41 12.87
N SER A 130 5.34 -7.47 12.88
CA SER A 130 5.57 -6.61 14.04
C SER A 130 4.45 -5.58 14.21
N GLY A 131 3.94 -5.47 15.42
CA GLY A 131 3.06 -4.37 15.82
C GLY A 131 3.86 -3.08 15.90
N SER A 132 3.51 -2.10 15.07
CA SER A 132 4.22 -0.82 15.00
C SER A 132 3.71 0.23 15.98
N SER A 133 2.59 0.00 16.66
CA SER A 133 2.04 0.93 17.66
C SER A 133 1.16 0.21 18.69
N GLU A 134 1.04 0.77 19.88
CA GLU A 134 0.14 0.27 20.93
C GLU A 134 -1.33 0.18 20.47
N SER A 135 -1.77 1.10 19.61
CA SER A 135 -3.13 1.07 19.05
C SER A 135 -3.35 -0.10 18.08
N ASN A 136 -2.32 -0.48 17.34
CA ASN A 136 -2.36 -1.61 16.43
C ASN A 136 -2.32 -2.95 17.18
N GLU A 137 -1.59 -3.02 18.28
CA GLU A 137 -1.51 -4.20 19.13
C GLU A 137 -2.84 -4.49 19.83
N ALA A 138 -3.60 -3.45 20.21
CA ALA A 138 -4.93 -3.59 20.79
C ALA A 138 -5.96 -4.17 19.79
N GLN A 139 -5.89 -3.79 18.50
CA GLN A 139 -6.80 -4.30 17.46
C GLN A 139 -6.39 -5.69 16.94
N PHE A 140 -5.10 -5.91 16.74
CA PHE A 140 -4.56 -7.15 16.17
C PHE A 140 -3.38 -7.64 17.03
N PRO A 141 -3.64 -8.33 18.15
CA PRO A 141 -2.59 -8.85 19.03
C PRO A 141 -1.57 -9.71 18.27
N ASP A 142 -0.33 -9.67 18.69
CA ASP A 142 0.76 -10.44 18.10
C ASP A 142 0.43 -11.92 17.96
N LEU A 143 -0.23 -12.50 18.96
CA LEU A 143 -0.66 -13.91 18.93
C LEU A 143 -1.59 -14.20 17.74
N MET A 144 -2.49 -13.25 17.40
CA MET A 144 -3.40 -13.38 16.26
C MET A 144 -2.62 -13.33 14.94
N ARG A 145 -1.69 -12.39 14.82
CA ARG A 145 -0.86 -12.22 13.60
C ARG A 145 0.01 -13.45 13.35
N HIS A 146 0.71 -13.93 14.39
CA HIS A 146 1.52 -15.13 14.31
C HIS A 146 0.68 -16.38 14.07
N GLY A 147 -0.47 -16.50 14.73
CA GLY A 147 -1.41 -17.60 14.52
C GLY A 147 -1.90 -17.68 13.07
N LEU A 148 -2.29 -16.54 12.49
CA LEU A 148 -2.70 -16.48 11.10
C LEU A 148 -1.56 -16.85 10.14
N LEU A 149 -0.34 -16.37 10.38
CA LEU A 149 0.83 -16.74 9.57
C LEU A 149 1.09 -18.25 9.62
N VAL A 150 0.98 -18.86 10.81
CA VAL A 150 1.14 -20.32 10.98
C VAL A 150 0.07 -21.07 10.19
N GLU A 151 -1.20 -20.65 10.26
CA GLU A 151 -2.28 -21.31 9.51
C GLU A 151 -2.12 -21.14 8.00
N LEU A 152 -1.69 -19.98 7.52
CA LEU A 152 -1.37 -19.76 6.10
C LEU A 152 -0.27 -20.71 5.61
N THR A 153 0.76 -20.96 6.44
CA THR A 153 1.83 -21.91 6.07
C THR A 153 1.36 -23.37 6.07
N ARG A 154 0.40 -23.72 6.92
CA ARG A 154 -0.18 -25.06 6.98
C ARG A 154 -1.09 -25.40 5.80
N THR A 155 -1.75 -24.39 5.23
CA THR A 155 -2.68 -24.55 4.10
C THR A 155 -1.98 -24.54 2.74
N TYR A 156 -0.69 -24.81 2.69
CA TYR A 156 0.15 -24.82 1.48
C TYR A 156 0.27 -23.45 0.77
N LEU A 157 -0.23 -22.39 1.37
CA LEU A 157 0.01 -21.03 0.91
C LEU A 157 1.47 -20.67 1.15
N ARG A 158 2.00 -19.81 0.30
CA ARG A 158 3.40 -19.34 0.40
C ARG A 158 3.41 -17.88 0.83
N PRO A 159 3.43 -17.60 2.14
CA PRO A 159 3.46 -16.21 2.61
C PRO A 159 4.73 -15.49 2.14
N ARG A 160 4.56 -14.23 1.82
CA ARG A 160 5.60 -13.29 1.45
C ARG A 160 5.48 -12.09 2.36
N ILE A 161 6.47 -11.88 3.21
CA ILE A 161 6.53 -10.73 4.10
C ILE A 161 7.32 -9.67 3.35
N THR A 162 6.60 -8.80 2.64
CA THR A 162 7.21 -7.81 1.76
C THR A 162 7.61 -6.54 2.48
N GLY A 163 6.91 -6.18 3.56
CA GLY A 163 7.08 -4.91 4.26
C GLY A 163 6.42 -3.73 3.55
N SER A 164 5.52 -3.99 2.59
CA SER A 164 4.77 -2.99 1.83
C SER A 164 3.36 -3.50 1.57
N VAL A 165 2.36 -2.84 2.16
CA VAL A 165 0.93 -3.15 1.98
C VAL A 165 0.51 -2.91 0.53
N GLY A 166 0.97 -1.79 -0.03
CA GLY A 166 0.63 -1.39 -1.39
C GLY A 166 1.12 -2.38 -2.44
N ILE A 167 2.33 -2.92 -2.29
CA ILE A 167 2.85 -3.96 -3.19
C ILE A 167 2.06 -5.24 -3.04
N ASP A 168 1.77 -5.68 -1.81
CA ASP A 168 1.02 -6.91 -1.57
C ASP A 168 -0.36 -6.86 -2.21
N LEU A 169 -1.08 -5.75 -2.05
CA LEU A 169 -2.41 -5.55 -2.63
C LEU A 169 -2.34 -5.38 -4.17
N ALA A 170 -1.39 -4.62 -4.70
CA ALA A 170 -1.22 -4.47 -6.14
C ALA A 170 -0.86 -5.79 -6.83
N TYR A 171 -0.03 -6.61 -6.20
CA TYR A 171 0.29 -7.94 -6.71
C TYR A 171 -0.89 -8.91 -6.60
N THR A 172 -1.75 -8.73 -5.61
CA THR A 172 -3.02 -9.47 -5.52
C THR A 172 -3.93 -9.07 -6.66
N ALA A 173 -4.13 -7.77 -6.89
CA ALA A 173 -4.93 -7.26 -8.01
C ALA A 173 -4.43 -7.73 -9.38
N ALA A 174 -3.11 -7.85 -9.54
CA ALA A 174 -2.49 -8.35 -10.78
C ALA A 174 -2.43 -9.88 -10.88
N GLY A 175 -2.94 -10.61 -9.88
CA GLY A 175 -2.91 -12.08 -9.84
C GLY A 175 -1.52 -12.68 -9.66
N ILE A 176 -0.52 -11.89 -9.26
CA ILE A 176 0.81 -12.37 -8.87
C ILE A 176 0.72 -13.08 -7.53
N PHE A 177 -0.05 -12.51 -6.59
CA PHE A 177 -0.44 -13.14 -5.33
C PHE A 177 -1.88 -13.63 -5.43
N GLY A 178 -2.21 -14.68 -4.67
CA GLY A 178 -3.57 -15.17 -4.53
C GLY A 178 -4.38 -14.41 -3.48
N GLY A 179 -3.72 -13.58 -2.69
CA GLY A 179 -4.33 -12.76 -1.65
C GLY A 179 -3.29 -11.96 -0.89
N ALA A 180 -3.75 -11.05 -0.05
CA ALA A 180 -2.90 -10.28 0.86
C ALA A 180 -3.58 -10.08 2.21
N VAL A 181 -2.75 -9.95 3.25
CA VAL A 181 -3.17 -9.62 4.61
C VAL A 181 -2.48 -8.35 5.05
N SER A 182 -3.26 -7.35 5.40
CA SER A 182 -2.78 -6.11 5.99
C SER A 182 -3.32 -5.95 7.40
N PHE A 183 -2.49 -5.53 8.32
CA PHE A 183 -2.87 -5.14 9.67
C PHE A 183 -2.76 -3.62 9.88
N SER A 184 -2.45 -2.86 8.84
CA SER A 184 -2.41 -1.42 8.95
C SER A 184 -3.81 -0.83 9.12
N PRO A 185 -4.04 0.03 10.13
CA PRO A 185 -5.29 0.76 10.29
C PRO A 185 -5.38 2.00 9.39
N ASN A 186 -4.30 2.38 8.73
CA ASN A 186 -4.20 3.64 8.02
C ASN A 186 -4.89 3.55 6.65
N ILE A 187 -5.61 4.62 6.32
CA ILE A 187 -6.31 4.69 5.03
C ILE A 187 -5.32 4.83 3.86
N TRP A 188 -4.21 5.53 4.05
CA TRP A 188 -3.21 5.74 3.00
C TRP A 188 -2.49 4.47 2.58
N ASP A 189 -2.28 3.50 3.49
CA ASP A 189 -1.70 2.19 3.19
C ASP A 189 -2.67 1.30 2.39
N ASN A 190 -3.98 1.43 2.63
CA ASN A 190 -4.97 0.44 2.20
C ASN A 190 -5.83 0.89 1.02
N ALA A 191 -6.22 2.17 0.95
CA ALA A 191 -7.26 2.64 0.03
C ALA A 191 -6.94 2.34 -1.44
N ALA A 192 -5.71 2.60 -1.87
CA ALA A 192 -5.29 2.34 -3.24
C ALA A 192 -5.37 0.84 -3.58
N GLY A 193 -4.74 0.00 -2.77
CA GLY A 193 -4.66 -1.42 -3.03
C GLY A 193 -6.01 -2.15 -2.95
N ILE A 194 -6.86 -1.79 -1.98
CA ILE A 194 -8.22 -2.35 -1.89
C ILE A 194 -9.02 -2.05 -3.15
N PHE A 195 -8.94 -0.81 -3.68
CA PHE A 195 -9.65 -0.46 -4.90
C PHE A 195 -9.13 -1.23 -6.12
N LEU A 196 -7.82 -1.45 -6.23
CA LEU A 196 -7.24 -2.25 -7.32
C LEU A 196 -7.72 -3.70 -7.31
N CYS A 197 -8.08 -4.24 -6.14
CA CYS A 197 -8.55 -5.63 -5.97
C CYS A 197 -10.06 -5.82 -6.24
N GLN A 198 -10.82 -4.76 -6.47
CA GLN A 198 -12.26 -4.80 -6.77
C GLN A 198 -12.53 -5.06 -8.26
#